data_7a0f4e923fab67bee834d7aef1e3b389
#
_entry.id   7a0f4e923fab67bee834d7aef1e3b389
#
_cell.length_a   1.000
_cell.length_b   1.000
_cell.length_c   1.000
_cell.angle_alpha   90.00
_cell.angle_beta   90.00
_cell.angle_gamma   90.00
#
_symmetry.space_group_name_H-M   'P 1'
#
loop_
_entity.id
_entity.type
_entity.pdbx_description
1 polymer ?
#
loop_
_entity_poly.entity_id
_entity_poly.type
_entity_poly.pdbx_seq_one_letter_code
_entity_poly.pdbx_strand_id
1 'polypeptide(L)'
;MEDNNLNLMSLYLSDIQKFDLLSKEEEYELLKRIREDDDEQARQLLILSNLRLVISTAKKSLGNGLPLIDLISEGNIGLIKAINKFDYEKGHRFSTYAVWWIKQSIKKAIINIGRDIRIPSYK
;
A
#
# COMPACT_ATOMS: atom_id res chain seq x y z
N MET A 1 15.77 -20.78 -0.07
CA MET A 1 14.64 -19.99 -0.57
C MET A 1 14.04 -19.09 0.48
N GLU A 2 13.72 -19.63 1.64
CA GLU A 2 13.20 -18.80 2.72
C GLU A 2 14.18 -17.73 3.15
N ASP A 3 15.47 -18.07 3.22
CA ASP A 3 16.51 -17.13 3.58
C ASP A 3 16.61 -15.97 2.59
N ASN A 4 16.45 -16.24 1.30
CA ASN A 4 16.47 -15.21 0.27
C ASN A 4 15.29 -14.26 0.40
N ASN A 5 14.10 -14.80 0.71
CA ASN A 5 12.91 -13.98 0.91
C ASN A 5 13.05 -13.10 2.14
N LEU A 6 13.60 -13.63 3.22
CA LEU A 6 13.86 -12.86 4.44
C LEU A 6 14.86 -11.76 4.19
N ASN A 7 15.93 -12.04 3.42
CA ASN A 7 16.94 -11.03 3.09
C ASN A 7 16.37 -9.93 2.22
N LEU A 8 15.55 -10.29 1.22
CA LEU A 8 14.90 -9.30 0.36
C LEU A 8 13.96 -8.42 1.16
N MET A 9 13.20 -9.03 2.07
CA MET A 9 12.28 -8.29 2.92
C MET A 9 13.03 -7.34 3.86
N SER A 10 14.14 -7.78 4.44
CA SER A 10 14.98 -6.95 5.29
C SER A 10 15.54 -5.75 4.54
N LEU A 11 16.02 -5.97 3.31
CA LEU A 11 16.54 -4.90 2.46
C LEU A 11 15.44 -3.91 2.10
N TYR A 12 14.26 -4.41 1.78
CA TYR A 12 13.11 -3.59 1.45
C TYR A 12 12.72 -2.70 2.62
N LEU A 13 12.62 -3.27 3.83
CA LEU A 13 12.29 -2.53 5.03
C LEU A 13 13.35 -1.49 5.37
N SER A 14 14.62 -1.85 5.18
CA SER A 14 15.73 -0.93 5.40
C SER A 14 15.66 0.28 4.47
N ASP A 15 15.37 0.05 3.20
CA ASP A 15 15.24 1.13 2.22
C ASP A 15 14.07 2.03 2.55
N ILE A 16 12.94 1.46 2.96
CA ILE A 16 11.75 2.24 3.33
C ILE A 16 12.04 3.12 4.54
N GLN A 17 12.80 2.63 5.50
CA GLN A 17 13.14 3.40 6.70
C GLN A 17 13.96 4.66 6.40
N LYS A 18 14.56 4.74 5.24
CA LYS A 18 15.31 5.93 4.82
C LYS A 18 14.40 7.10 4.45
N PHE A 19 13.13 6.82 4.18
CA PHE A 19 12.16 7.85 3.82
C PHE A 19 11.43 8.31 5.06
N ASP A 20 11.59 9.59 5.39
CA ASP A 20 10.91 10.19 6.52
C ASP A 20 9.41 10.34 6.22
N LEU A 21 8.63 10.39 7.28
CA LEU A 21 7.22 10.70 7.14
C LEU A 21 7.08 12.12 6.62
N LEU A 22 6.18 12.30 5.65
CA LEU A 22 5.91 13.61 5.10
C LEU A 22 5.15 14.47 6.10
N SER A 23 5.51 15.75 6.18
CA SER A 23 4.69 16.72 6.88
C SER A 23 3.39 16.94 6.10
N LYS A 24 2.41 17.54 6.76
CA LYS A 24 1.13 17.87 6.12
C LYS A 24 1.36 18.75 4.88
N GLU A 25 2.27 19.70 4.99
CA GLU A 25 2.58 20.64 3.91
C GLU A 25 3.26 19.95 2.74
N GLU A 26 4.20 19.06 3.02
CA GLU A 26 4.90 18.29 1.99
C GLU A 26 3.93 17.36 1.25
N GLU A 27 3.07 16.70 2.00
CA GLU A 27 2.04 15.81 1.46
C GLU A 27 1.10 16.58 0.54
N TYR A 28 0.63 17.75 0.98
CA TYR A 28 -0.24 18.62 0.20
C TYR A 28 0.43 19.01 -1.12
N GLU A 29 1.69 19.42 -1.05
CA GLU A 29 2.44 19.85 -2.23
C GLU A 29 2.57 18.72 -3.25
N LEU A 30 2.89 17.51 -2.80
CA LEU A 30 3.00 16.36 -3.68
C LEU A 30 1.67 16.02 -4.32
N LEU A 31 0.59 16.01 -3.54
CA LEU A 31 -0.74 15.71 -4.04
C LEU A 31 -1.20 16.74 -5.07
N LYS A 32 -0.90 17.99 -4.83
CA LYS A 32 -1.22 19.07 -5.77
C LYS A 32 -0.50 18.87 -7.09
N ARG A 33 0.79 18.55 -7.06
CA ARG A 33 1.59 18.31 -8.26
C ARG A 33 1.10 17.08 -9.02
N ILE A 34 0.70 16.04 -8.31
CA ILE A 34 0.12 14.85 -8.95
C ILE A 34 -1.17 15.22 -9.67
N ARG A 35 -2.04 15.97 -9.01
CA ARG A 35 -3.37 16.28 -9.52
C ARG A 35 -3.33 17.29 -10.66
N GLU A 36 -2.53 18.33 -10.53
CA GLU A 36 -2.50 19.42 -11.49
C GLU A 36 -1.55 19.19 -12.65
N ASP A 37 -0.40 18.57 -12.38
CA ASP A 37 0.66 18.41 -13.36
C ASP A 37 0.90 16.97 -13.79
N ASP A 38 0.16 16.02 -13.22
CA ASP A 38 0.38 14.59 -13.43
C ASP A 38 1.84 14.21 -13.20
N ASP A 39 2.44 14.76 -12.15
CA ASP A 39 3.86 14.63 -11.83
C ASP A 39 4.17 13.23 -11.32
N GLU A 40 4.82 12.43 -12.18
CA GLU A 40 5.15 11.04 -11.84
C GLU A 40 6.19 10.94 -10.73
N GLN A 41 7.14 11.87 -10.67
CA GLN A 41 8.12 11.88 -9.59
C GLN A 41 7.46 12.15 -8.23
N ALA A 42 6.50 13.07 -8.20
CA ALA A 42 5.72 13.35 -7.00
C ALA A 42 4.91 12.12 -6.58
N ARG A 43 4.33 11.42 -7.55
CA ARG A 43 3.57 10.18 -7.27
C ARG A 43 4.48 9.12 -6.66
N GLN A 44 5.67 8.92 -7.21
CA GLN A 44 6.63 7.95 -6.68
C GLN A 44 7.07 8.32 -5.26
N LEU A 45 7.33 9.59 -4.99
CA LEU A 45 7.68 10.03 -3.65
C LEU A 45 6.55 9.79 -2.64
N LEU A 46 5.33 10.05 -3.04
CA LEU A 46 4.17 9.83 -2.17
C LEU A 46 3.99 8.33 -1.89
N ILE A 47 4.17 7.48 -2.89
CA ILE A 47 4.11 6.04 -2.72
C ILE A 47 5.20 5.58 -1.75
N LEU A 48 6.44 5.99 -1.97
CA LEU A 48 7.57 5.59 -1.13
C LEU A 48 7.37 6.04 0.32
N SER A 49 6.86 7.25 0.52
CA SER A 49 6.64 7.80 1.86
C SER A 49 5.54 7.07 2.63
N ASN A 50 4.69 6.31 1.94
CA ASN A 50 3.58 5.59 2.55
C ASN A 50 3.76 4.07 2.56
N LEU A 51 4.93 3.57 2.15
CA LEU A 51 5.17 2.12 2.13
C LEU A 51 5.15 1.50 3.52
N ARG A 52 5.61 2.24 4.54
CA ARG A 52 5.51 1.75 5.93
C ARG A 52 4.07 1.46 6.32
N LEU A 53 3.17 2.35 5.90
CA LEU A 53 1.74 2.19 6.17
C LEU A 53 1.21 0.93 5.50
N VAL A 54 1.60 0.69 4.25
CA VAL A 54 1.21 -0.53 3.53
C VAL A 54 1.71 -1.77 4.27
N ILE A 55 2.98 -1.78 4.67
CA ILE A 55 3.58 -2.92 5.33
C ILE A 55 2.92 -3.18 6.68
N SER A 56 2.72 -2.15 7.50
CA SER A 56 2.10 -2.32 8.81
C SER A 56 0.67 -2.82 8.69
N THR A 57 -0.07 -2.37 7.68
CA THR A 57 -1.43 -2.83 7.42
C THR A 57 -1.43 -4.27 6.93
N ALA A 58 -0.51 -4.62 6.03
CA ALA A 58 -0.38 -5.98 5.51
C ALA A 58 -0.05 -6.98 6.61
N LYS A 59 0.82 -6.61 7.55
CA LYS A 59 1.19 -7.49 8.67
C LYS A 59 -0.01 -7.88 9.52
N LYS A 60 -1.01 -7.04 9.62
CA LYS A 60 -2.22 -7.32 10.39
C LYS A 60 -3.10 -8.36 9.72
N SER A 61 -2.86 -8.67 8.46
CA SER A 61 -3.63 -9.64 7.69
C SER A 61 -2.92 -10.98 7.51
N LEU A 62 -1.79 -11.18 8.18
CA LEU A 62 -1.07 -12.45 8.12
C LEU A 62 -1.94 -13.59 8.64
N GLY A 63 -1.72 -14.78 8.09
CA GLY A 63 -2.46 -15.97 8.52
C GLY A 63 -3.71 -16.25 7.70
N ASN A 64 -3.98 -15.48 6.65
CA ASN A 64 -5.18 -15.62 5.83
C ASN A 64 -4.92 -16.27 4.46
N GLY A 65 -3.79 -16.96 4.31
CA GLY A 65 -3.52 -17.74 3.11
C GLY A 65 -2.60 -17.07 2.10
N LEU A 66 -2.32 -15.78 2.26
CA LEU A 66 -1.39 -15.07 1.39
C LEU A 66 -0.07 -14.77 2.10
N PRO A 67 1.07 -14.94 1.41
CA PRO A 67 2.36 -14.51 1.97
C PRO A 67 2.40 -12.99 2.15
N LEU A 68 3.23 -12.52 3.08
CA LEU A 68 3.35 -11.09 3.37
C LEU A 68 3.67 -10.27 2.12
N ILE A 69 4.56 -10.78 1.27
CA ILE A 69 4.96 -10.04 0.06
C ILE A 69 3.77 -9.81 -0.87
N ASP A 70 2.87 -10.79 -0.97
CA ASP A 70 1.67 -10.65 -1.79
C ASP A 70 0.69 -9.67 -1.15
N LEU A 71 0.57 -9.70 0.17
CA LEU A 71 -0.27 -8.74 0.89
C LEU A 71 0.23 -7.31 0.69
N ILE A 72 1.55 -7.11 0.70
CA ILE A 72 2.14 -5.80 0.46
C ILE A 72 1.85 -5.35 -0.98
N SER A 73 1.99 -6.24 -1.95
CA SER A 73 1.69 -5.92 -3.35
C SER A 73 0.23 -5.50 -3.53
N GLU A 74 -0.69 -6.23 -2.90
CA GLU A 74 -2.11 -5.86 -2.93
C GLU A 74 -2.37 -4.54 -2.23
N GLY A 75 -1.70 -4.32 -1.11
CA GLY A 75 -1.80 -3.05 -0.39
C GLY A 75 -1.33 -1.87 -1.22
N ASN A 76 -0.27 -2.06 -2.00
CA ASN A 76 0.25 -1.02 -2.90
C ASN A 76 -0.78 -0.67 -3.98
N ILE A 77 -1.52 -1.64 -4.48
CA ILE A 77 -2.61 -1.37 -5.43
C ILE A 77 -3.65 -0.45 -4.77
N GLY A 78 -4.00 -0.73 -3.52
CA GLY A 78 -4.91 0.12 -2.77
C GLY A 78 -4.37 1.53 -2.56
N LEU A 79 -3.08 1.63 -2.26
CA LEU A 79 -2.42 2.93 -2.10
C LEU A 79 -2.50 3.77 -3.38
N ILE A 80 -2.24 3.15 -4.53
CA ILE A 80 -2.30 3.83 -5.82
C ILE A 80 -3.73 4.32 -6.09
N LYS A 81 -4.74 3.50 -5.79
CA LYS A 81 -6.14 3.91 -5.92
C LYS A 81 -6.44 5.11 -5.03
N ALA A 82 -5.91 5.11 -3.81
CA ALA A 82 -6.10 6.23 -2.89
C ALA A 82 -5.52 7.52 -3.46
N ILE A 83 -4.31 7.44 -4.03
CA ILE A 83 -3.67 8.61 -4.63
C ILE A 83 -4.52 9.19 -5.75
N ASN A 84 -5.08 8.32 -6.58
CA ASN A 84 -5.87 8.76 -7.74
C ASN A 84 -7.21 9.35 -7.35
N LYS A 85 -7.74 9.01 -6.18
CA LYS A 85 -9.09 9.42 -5.75
C LYS A 85 -9.11 10.48 -4.66
N PHE A 86 -7.96 10.75 -4.04
CA PHE A 86 -7.93 11.68 -2.91
C PHE A 86 -8.12 13.12 -3.34
N ASP A 87 -8.96 13.82 -2.60
CA ASP A 87 -9.18 15.27 -2.80
C ASP A 87 -8.32 16.03 -1.79
N TYR A 88 -7.18 16.54 -2.27
CA TYR A 88 -6.20 17.20 -1.41
C TYR A 88 -6.72 18.55 -0.85
N GLU A 89 -7.75 19.09 -1.43
CA GLU A 89 -8.29 20.39 -1.00
C GLU A 89 -9.16 20.28 0.24
N LYS A 90 -9.56 19.09 0.65
CA LYS A 90 -10.47 18.92 1.79
C LYS A 90 -9.80 18.96 3.16
N GLY A 91 -8.49 19.10 3.22
CA GLY A 91 -7.78 19.31 4.48
C GLY A 91 -7.57 18.09 5.35
N HIS A 92 -7.96 16.91 4.90
CA HIS A 92 -7.70 15.66 5.62
C HIS A 92 -6.30 15.14 5.29
N ARG A 93 -5.72 14.37 6.23
CA ARG A 93 -4.44 13.72 5.97
C ARG A 93 -4.65 12.57 5.00
N PHE A 94 -3.76 12.48 4.04
CA PHE A 94 -3.80 11.42 3.03
C PHE A 94 -3.70 10.03 3.67
N SER A 95 -2.83 9.84 4.66
CA SER A 95 -2.64 8.54 5.31
C SER A 95 -3.92 7.96 5.87
N THR A 96 -4.76 8.79 6.46
CA THR A 96 -6.05 8.36 7.03
C THR A 96 -6.96 7.79 5.94
N TYR A 97 -6.99 8.46 4.79
CA TYR A 97 -7.78 8.02 3.65
C TYR A 97 -7.18 6.75 3.02
N ALA A 98 -5.85 6.73 2.87
CA ALA A 98 -5.15 5.63 2.22
C ALA A 98 -5.30 4.30 2.95
N VAL A 99 -5.32 4.31 4.28
CA VAL A 99 -5.48 3.08 5.08
C VAL A 99 -6.73 2.31 4.65
N TRP A 100 -7.84 3.01 4.43
CA TRP A 100 -9.07 2.37 4.01
C TRP A 100 -8.89 1.61 2.69
N TRP A 101 -8.29 2.27 1.70
CA TRP A 101 -8.06 1.67 0.39
C TRP A 101 -7.10 0.49 0.44
N ILE A 102 -6.05 0.61 1.26
CA ILE A 102 -5.07 -0.46 1.44
C ILE A 102 -5.77 -1.68 2.04
N LYS A 103 -6.57 -1.48 3.09
CA LYS A 103 -7.31 -2.57 3.74
C LYS A 103 -8.29 -3.23 2.78
N GLN A 104 -8.99 -2.45 1.97
CA GLN A 104 -9.97 -2.98 1.03
C GLN A 104 -9.31 -3.84 -0.04
N SER A 105 -8.18 -3.40 -0.58
CA SER A 105 -7.46 -4.18 -1.59
C SER A 105 -6.95 -5.51 -1.02
N ILE A 106 -6.39 -5.49 0.18
CA ILE A 106 -5.89 -6.68 0.84
C ILE A 106 -7.05 -7.64 1.14
N LYS A 107 -8.14 -7.14 1.69
CA LYS A 107 -9.32 -7.94 2.01
C LYS A 107 -9.88 -8.61 0.78
N LYS A 108 -9.98 -7.88 -0.33
CA LYS A 108 -10.48 -8.41 -1.59
C LYS A 108 -9.60 -9.54 -2.10
N ALA A 109 -8.28 -9.39 -2.02
CA ALA A 109 -7.33 -10.42 -2.43
C ALA A 109 -7.50 -11.69 -1.61
N ILE A 110 -7.66 -11.57 -0.29
CA ILE A 110 -7.86 -12.70 0.61
C ILE A 110 -9.17 -13.43 0.26
N ILE A 111 -10.24 -12.69 0.02
CA ILE A 111 -11.53 -13.26 -0.35
C ILE A 111 -11.44 -14.01 -1.67
N ASN A 112 -10.73 -13.46 -2.64
CA ASN A 112 -10.56 -14.10 -3.95
C ASN A 112 -9.79 -15.41 -3.83
N ILE A 113 -8.77 -15.47 -3.00
CA ILE A 113 -8.03 -16.71 -2.72
C ILE A 113 -8.97 -17.76 -2.13
N GLY A 114 -9.80 -17.36 -1.18
CA GLY A 114 -10.79 -18.26 -0.58
C GLY A 114 -11.76 -18.82 -1.61
N ARG A 115 -12.21 -17.99 -2.54
CA ARG A 115 -13.09 -18.42 -3.62
C ARG A 115 -12.40 -19.41 -4.54
N ASP A 116 -11.17 -19.15 -4.91
CA ASP A 116 -10.40 -20.02 -5.79
C ASP A 116 -10.23 -21.40 -5.17
N ILE A 117 -9.96 -21.45 -3.88
CA ILE A 117 -9.84 -22.70 -3.15
C ILE A 117 -11.16 -23.43 -3.08
N ARG A 118 -12.27 -22.71 -2.95
CA ARG A 118 -13.61 -23.30 -2.79
C ARG A 118 -14.19 -23.85 -4.09
N ILE A 119 -13.85 -23.25 -5.23
CA ILE A 119 -14.44 -23.62 -6.52
C ILE A 119 -14.32 -25.12 -6.82
N PRO A 120 -13.16 -25.76 -6.65
CA PRO A 120 -13.07 -27.19 -6.94
C PRO A 120 -13.83 -28.08 -5.97
N SER A 121 -14.11 -27.63 -4.78
CA SER A 121 -14.61 -28.48 -3.72
C SER A 121 -16.07 -28.89 -3.87
N TYR A 122 -16.87 -28.15 -4.61
CA TYR A 122 -18.27 -28.50 -4.78
C TYR A 122 -18.56 -29.23 -6.06
N LYS A 123 -17.54 -29.63 -6.73
CA LYS A 123 -17.66 -30.50 -7.89
C LYS A 123 -17.83 -31.94 -7.47
#